data_649d1f89bed0a5cbe927d624360008d3
#
_entry.id   649d1f89bed0a5cbe927d624360008d3
#
_cell.length_a   1.000
_cell.length_b   1.000
_cell.length_c   1.000
_cell.angle_alpha   90.00
_cell.angle_beta   90.00
_cell.angle_gamma   90.00
#
_symmetry.space_group_name_H-M   'P 1'
#
loop_
_entity.id
_entity.type
_entity.pdbx_description
1 polymer ?
#
loop_
_entity_poly.entity_id
_entity_poly.type
_entity_poly.pdbx_seq_one_letter_code
_entity_poly.pdbx_strand_id
1 'polypeptide(L)'
;TSTKDGIEDFSRHQADAQENSRAVTRLVVPGQRTNSVAGGKYGVPWMNVQVGDVLEIRNRENIPADLVMLSCSDPKGTCFVLTSNLDGETNLKPRVVSPDLRAVIAAADGAAAGALVECDLPNQKLEHFDGALLQGGERIPLHGKNILLRGCQLRNTEWCRGVVVYTGRETKIQMNAAEPAPKSSSLKPYVDRETLHVLCVQVGCGMLLSVGSDVENMYFILGQDEEPQSPALVAFLKFWSFIIIFTNFVPISLLITLDMVKVFQSKFIAWDRQMYHEARESSELNEDLGRVKHIFSDKTGTLTCNNMNFRKCR
;
A
#
# COMPACT_ATOMS: atom_id res chain seq x y z
N THR A 1 -4.70 -21.16 4.34
CA THR A 1 -4.47 -19.72 4.59
C THR A 1 -3.11 -19.31 4.06
N SER A 2 -2.01 -19.86 4.55
CA SER A 2 -0.64 -19.45 4.22
C SER A 2 -0.30 -19.44 2.71
N THR A 3 -0.75 -20.42 1.94
CA THR A 3 -0.48 -20.45 0.48
C THR A 3 -1.26 -19.37 -0.28
N LYS A 4 -2.49 -19.09 0.14
CA LYS A 4 -3.32 -18.04 -0.46
C LYS A 4 -2.73 -16.66 -0.16
N ASP A 5 -2.39 -16.40 1.09
CA ASP A 5 -1.77 -15.14 1.53
C ASP A 5 -0.45 -14.91 0.77
N GLY A 6 0.35 -15.98 0.57
CA GLY A 6 1.56 -15.93 -0.24
C GLY A 6 1.32 -15.59 -1.72
N ILE A 7 0.25 -16.07 -2.32
CA ILE A 7 -0.11 -15.73 -3.72
C ILE A 7 -0.58 -14.27 -3.82
N GLU A 8 -1.39 -13.81 -2.86
CA GLU A 8 -1.82 -12.40 -2.81
C GLU A 8 -0.63 -11.46 -2.61
N ASP A 9 0.28 -11.77 -1.71
CA ASP A 9 1.50 -10.99 -1.48
C ASP A 9 2.41 -10.97 -2.70
N PHE A 10 2.59 -12.11 -3.37
CA PHE A 10 3.35 -12.17 -4.61
C PHE A 10 2.73 -11.28 -5.70
N SER A 11 1.40 -11.32 -5.86
CA SER A 11 0.68 -10.46 -6.81
C SER A 11 0.84 -8.97 -6.48
N ARG A 12 0.82 -8.59 -5.20
CA ARG A 12 1.07 -7.21 -4.75
C ARG A 12 2.50 -6.78 -5.05
N HIS A 13 3.49 -7.61 -4.71
CA HIS A 13 4.89 -7.34 -5.01
C HIS A 13 5.15 -7.19 -6.51
N GLN A 14 4.48 -7.98 -7.34
CA GLN A 14 4.59 -7.85 -8.79
C GLN A 14 4.00 -6.53 -9.29
N ALA A 15 2.85 -6.11 -8.78
CA ALA A 15 2.24 -4.83 -9.11
C ALA A 15 3.11 -3.64 -8.67
N ASP A 16 3.67 -3.70 -7.47
CA ASP A 16 4.60 -2.69 -6.95
C ASP A 16 5.89 -2.60 -7.78
N ALA A 17 6.45 -3.75 -8.15
CA ALA A 17 7.63 -3.81 -9.01
C ALA A 17 7.35 -3.22 -10.40
N GLN A 18 6.18 -3.48 -10.97
CA GLN A 18 5.75 -2.91 -12.24
C GLN A 18 5.59 -1.39 -12.17
N GLU A 19 5.00 -0.87 -11.09
CA GLU A 19 4.85 0.57 -10.89
C GLU A 19 6.20 1.26 -10.69
N ASN A 20 7.05 0.71 -9.84
CA ASN A 20 8.38 1.23 -9.54
C ASN A 20 9.34 1.18 -10.74
N SER A 21 9.12 0.29 -11.72
CA SER A 21 9.91 0.18 -12.95
C SER A 21 9.48 1.17 -14.05
N ARG A 22 8.36 1.89 -13.90
CA ARG A 22 7.93 2.91 -14.87
C ARG A 22 9.04 3.94 -15.07
N ALA A 23 9.29 4.30 -16.30
CA ALA A 23 10.30 5.29 -16.66
C ALA A 23 9.74 6.70 -16.66
N VAL A 24 10.52 7.66 -16.17
CA VAL A 24 10.27 9.10 -16.28
C VAL A 24 11.48 9.78 -16.87
N THR A 25 11.29 10.87 -17.62
CA THR A 25 12.38 11.62 -18.24
C THR A 25 13.04 12.55 -17.21
N ARG A 26 14.31 12.30 -16.91
CA ARG A 26 15.16 13.17 -16.09
C ARG A 26 15.99 14.08 -16.97
N LEU A 27 16.08 15.35 -16.62
CA LEU A 27 16.92 16.36 -17.23
C LEU A 27 18.25 16.45 -16.50
N VAL A 28 19.34 16.50 -17.23
CA VAL A 28 20.68 16.75 -16.64
C VAL A 28 20.87 18.23 -16.47
N VAL A 29 20.93 18.66 -15.21
CA VAL A 29 21.24 20.06 -14.87
C VAL A 29 22.75 20.22 -14.76
N PRO A 30 23.36 21.22 -15.44
CA PRO A 30 24.78 21.51 -15.29
C PRO A 30 25.14 21.76 -13.83
N GLY A 31 26.17 21.05 -13.32
CA GLY A 31 26.62 21.21 -11.93
C GLY A 31 26.11 20.15 -10.95
N GLN A 32 25.16 19.29 -11.31
CA GLN A 32 24.82 18.10 -10.52
C GLN A 32 25.86 16.97 -10.74
N ARG A 33 26.24 16.30 -9.63
CA ARG A 33 27.14 15.13 -9.68
C ARG A 33 26.39 13.94 -10.30
N THR A 34 26.29 13.90 -11.60
CA THR A 34 25.77 12.71 -12.32
C THR A 34 26.83 12.28 -13.34
N ASN A 35 27.07 10.99 -13.42
CA ASN A 35 27.99 10.38 -14.41
C ASN A 35 27.47 10.46 -15.86
N SER A 36 26.55 11.37 -16.16
CA SER A 36 25.87 11.51 -17.45
C SER A 36 26.35 12.72 -18.22
N VAL A 37 26.33 12.62 -19.51
CA VAL A 37 26.75 13.68 -20.45
C VAL A 37 25.93 14.95 -20.22
N ALA A 38 26.57 16.08 -20.04
CA ALA A 38 25.93 17.36 -19.79
C ALA A 38 24.90 17.72 -20.88
N GLY A 39 23.68 18.10 -20.47
CA GLY A 39 22.61 18.59 -21.36
C GLY A 39 21.70 17.50 -21.95
N GLY A 40 21.78 16.25 -21.52
CA GLY A 40 20.97 15.13 -22.04
C GLY A 40 19.66 14.91 -21.30
N LYS A 41 18.69 14.28 -22.01
CA LYS A 41 17.48 13.69 -21.42
C LYS A 41 17.64 12.18 -21.38
N TYR A 42 17.32 11.54 -20.26
CA TYR A 42 17.34 10.07 -20.18
C TYR A 42 16.19 9.55 -19.30
N GLY A 43 15.75 8.32 -19.60
CA GLY A 43 14.72 7.64 -18.82
C GLY A 43 15.29 7.09 -17.52
N VAL A 44 14.64 7.38 -16.41
CA VAL A 44 14.96 6.86 -15.08
C VAL A 44 13.75 6.11 -14.53
N PRO A 45 13.93 4.89 -13.99
CA PRO A 45 12.84 4.22 -13.26
C PRO A 45 12.38 5.03 -12.06
N TRP A 46 11.10 5.00 -11.74
CA TRP A 46 10.53 5.76 -10.62
C TRP A 46 11.25 5.48 -9.29
N MET A 47 11.67 4.22 -9.07
CA MET A 47 12.42 3.82 -7.88
C MET A 47 13.76 4.55 -7.70
N ASN A 48 14.33 5.09 -8.77
CA ASN A 48 15.63 5.77 -8.77
C ASN A 48 15.52 7.31 -8.78
N VAL A 49 14.30 7.84 -8.68
CA VAL A 49 14.06 9.29 -8.58
C VAL A 49 14.50 9.78 -7.20
N GLN A 50 15.30 10.83 -7.18
CA GLN A 50 15.86 11.43 -5.97
C GLN A 50 15.44 12.89 -5.80
N VAL A 51 15.44 13.38 -4.56
CA VAL A 51 15.23 14.79 -4.24
C VAL A 51 16.29 15.65 -4.95
N GLY A 52 15.84 16.72 -5.58
CA GLY A 52 16.69 17.60 -6.39
C GLY A 52 16.76 17.22 -7.88
N ASP A 53 16.22 16.07 -8.29
CA ASP A 53 16.11 15.73 -9.70
C ASP A 53 15.16 16.67 -10.43
N VAL A 54 15.49 17.05 -11.65
CA VAL A 54 14.58 17.78 -12.53
C VAL A 54 13.95 16.79 -13.50
N LEU A 55 12.63 16.66 -13.42
CA LEU A 55 11.87 15.73 -14.25
C LEU A 55 11.03 16.46 -15.28
N GLU A 56 10.91 15.88 -16.48
CA GLU A 56 9.95 16.28 -17.50
C GLU A 56 8.82 15.27 -17.55
N ILE A 57 7.62 15.72 -17.28
CA ILE A 57 6.38 14.93 -17.30
C ILE A 57 5.61 15.31 -18.56
N ARG A 58 5.14 14.33 -19.31
CA ARG A 58 4.37 14.53 -20.53
C ARG A 58 2.88 14.37 -20.30
N ASN A 59 2.10 14.83 -21.26
CA ASN A 59 0.64 14.69 -21.24
C ASN A 59 0.24 13.22 -21.04
N ARG A 60 -0.68 12.96 -20.11
CA ARG A 60 -1.18 11.65 -19.67
C ARG A 60 -0.18 10.81 -18.88
N GLU A 61 0.98 11.32 -18.53
CA GLU A 61 1.89 10.64 -17.61
C GLU A 61 1.53 10.93 -16.15
N ASN A 62 1.73 9.93 -15.31
CA ASN A 62 1.57 10.07 -13.86
C ASN A 62 2.84 10.68 -13.26
N ILE A 63 2.67 11.46 -12.23
CA ILE A 63 3.72 12.15 -11.51
C ILE A 63 4.32 11.20 -10.47
N PRO A 64 5.65 10.89 -10.52
CA PRO A 64 6.28 9.86 -9.69
C PRO A 64 6.59 10.31 -8.26
N ALA A 65 6.73 11.62 -8.04
CA ALA A 65 7.17 12.22 -6.78
C ALA A 65 6.52 13.61 -6.63
N ASP A 66 6.61 14.22 -5.45
CA ASP A 66 6.13 15.59 -5.28
C ASP A 66 7.15 16.57 -5.90
N LEU A 67 6.69 17.37 -6.85
CA LEU A 67 7.52 18.26 -7.67
C LEU A 67 7.13 19.72 -7.48
N VAL A 68 8.09 20.61 -7.34
CA VAL A 68 7.89 22.04 -7.54
C VAL A 68 7.98 22.33 -9.03
N MET A 69 6.92 22.91 -9.59
CA MET A 69 6.80 23.21 -11.01
C MET A 69 7.71 24.37 -11.39
N LEU A 70 8.59 24.16 -12.36
CA LEU A 70 9.54 25.14 -12.87
C LEU A 70 9.07 25.77 -14.18
N SER A 71 8.61 24.95 -15.14
CA SER A 71 8.16 25.40 -16.45
C SER A 71 7.16 24.43 -17.07
N CYS A 72 6.40 24.89 -18.05
CA CYS A 72 5.49 24.04 -18.82
C CYS A 72 5.38 24.55 -20.27
N SER A 73 4.72 23.76 -21.12
CA SER A 73 4.50 24.08 -22.52
C SER A 73 3.60 25.29 -22.76
N ASP A 74 2.72 25.62 -21.78
CA ASP A 74 1.84 26.79 -21.90
C ASP A 74 2.62 28.10 -21.64
N PRO A 75 2.55 29.09 -22.55
CA PRO A 75 3.19 30.38 -22.36
C PRO A 75 2.73 31.16 -21.12
N LYS A 76 1.49 30.89 -20.64
CA LYS A 76 0.97 31.49 -19.41
C LYS A 76 1.53 30.84 -18.14
N GLY A 77 2.28 29.72 -18.28
CA GLY A 77 2.83 28.98 -17.16
C GLY A 77 1.79 28.17 -16.38
N THR A 78 0.67 27.81 -17.02
CA THR A 78 -0.40 27.03 -16.40
C THR A 78 -0.37 25.60 -16.92
N CYS A 79 -0.41 24.62 -16.04
CA CYS A 79 -0.67 23.24 -16.42
C CYS A 79 -1.91 22.71 -15.69
N PHE A 80 -2.48 21.63 -16.20
CA PHE A 80 -3.66 21.00 -15.65
C PHE A 80 -3.32 19.60 -15.16
N VAL A 81 -3.77 19.30 -13.95
CA VAL A 81 -3.57 17.98 -13.34
C VAL A 81 -4.89 17.36 -12.97
N LEU A 82 -4.99 16.07 -13.22
CA LEU A 82 -6.10 15.22 -12.78
C LEU A 82 -5.73 14.62 -11.43
N THR A 83 -6.56 14.87 -10.42
CA THR A 83 -6.33 14.43 -9.03
C THR A 83 -7.22 13.25 -8.64
N SER A 84 -7.83 12.56 -9.60
CA SER A 84 -8.80 11.47 -9.34
C SER A 84 -8.27 10.37 -8.43
N ASN A 85 -6.95 10.14 -8.42
CA ASN A 85 -6.32 9.16 -7.53
C ASN A 85 -6.19 9.66 -6.06
N LEU A 86 -6.38 10.97 -5.82
CA LEU A 86 -6.26 11.60 -4.50
C LEU A 86 -7.63 11.85 -3.86
N ASP A 87 -8.53 12.46 -4.61
CA ASP A 87 -9.82 12.97 -4.14
C ASP A 87 -11.03 12.37 -4.89
N GLY A 88 -10.79 11.48 -5.84
CA GLY A 88 -11.83 10.89 -6.67
C GLY A 88 -12.46 11.86 -7.68
N GLU A 89 -12.03 13.12 -7.73
CA GLU A 89 -12.59 14.12 -8.63
C GLU A 89 -11.96 14.04 -10.02
N THR A 90 -12.80 14.11 -11.04
CA THR A 90 -12.34 14.12 -12.45
C THR A 90 -12.12 15.53 -12.99
N ASN A 91 -12.40 16.55 -12.20
CA ASN A 91 -12.13 17.94 -12.55
C ASN A 91 -10.63 18.22 -12.65
N LEU A 92 -10.23 18.90 -13.72
CA LEU A 92 -8.84 19.29 -13.88
C LEU A 92 -8.53 20.47 -12.95
N LYS A 93 -7.51 20.33 -12.11
CA LYS A 93 -7.03 21.39 -11.22
C LYS A 93 -5.88 22.14 -11.88
N PRO A 94 -5.96 23.48 -12.00
CA PRO A 94 -4.87 24.25 -12.55
C PRO A 94 -3.72 24.38 -11.55
N ARG A 95 -2.49 24.23 -12.05
CA ARG A 95 -1.24 24.53 -11.35
C ARG A 95 -0.49 25.59 -12.14
N VAL A 96 0.14 26.50 -11.45
CA VAL A 96 0.68 27.73 -12.08
C VAL A 96 2.11 27.95 -11.63
N VAL A 97 2.98 28.29 -12.58
CA VAL A 97 4.31 28.85 -12.28
C VAL A 97 4.17 30.34 -12.12
N SER A 98 4.67 30.90 -11.00
CA SER A 98 4.61 32.35 -10.80
C SER A 98 5.37 33.09 -11.90
N PRO A 99 4.96 34.35 -12.28
CA PRO A 99 5.67 35.12 -13.27
C PRO A 99 7.15 35.37 -12.93
N ASP A 100 7.43 35.61 -11.65
CA ASP A 100 8.79 35.85 -11.15
C ASP A 100 9.66 34.59 -11.33
N LEU A 101 9.10 33.43 -10.99
CA LEU A 101 9.77 32.14 -11.16
C LEU A 101 10.08 31.88 -12.65
N ARG A 102 9.14 32.18 -13.55
CA ARG A 102 9.37 32.05 -15.00
C ARG A 102 10.47 32.93 -15.51
N ALA A 103 10.52 34.18 -15.07
CA ALA A 103 11.55 35.13 -15.47
C ALA A 103 12.94 34.65 -15.06
N VAL A 104 13.09 34.18 -13.84
CA VAL A 104 14.35 33.65 -13.30
C VAL A 104 14.80 32.38 -14.01
N ILE A 105 13.88 31.43 -14.26
CA ILE A 105 14.19 30.19 -14.98
C ILE A 105 14.52 30.46 -16.45
N ALA A 106 13.84 31.40 -17.10
CA ALA A 106 14.15 31.78 -18.48
C ALA A 106 15.55 32.40 -18.60
N ALA A 107 15.97 33.22 -17.62
CA ALA A 107 17.30 33.78 -17.56
C ALA A 107 18.41 32.72 -17.34
N ALA A 108 18.07 31.55 -16.80
CA ALA A 108 18.99 30.44 -16.52
C ALA A 108 18.94 29.33 -17.57
N ASP A 109 18.67 29.63 -18.84
CA ASP A 109 18.56 28.64 -19.94
C ASP A 109 17.58 27.49 -19.69
N GLY A 110 16.54 27.74 -18.88
CA GLY A 110 15.46 26.78 -18.64
C GLY A 110 15.79 25.59 -17.72
N ALA A 111 17.00 25.55 -17.15
CA ALA A 111 17.48 24.42 -16.37
C ALA A 111 17.57 24.67 -14.87
N ALA A 112 17.25 25.87 -14.38
CA ALA A 112 17.37 26.27 -12.96
C ALA A 112 18.73 25.86 -12.33
N ALA A 113 19.82 25.90 -13.10
CA ALA A 113 21.15 25.50 -12.67
C ALA A 113 21.58 26.33 -11.46
N GLY A 114 21.93 25.70 -10.35
CA GLY A 114 22.35 26.37 -9.13
C GLY A 114 21.21 26.96 -8.30
N ALA A 115 19.95 26.74 -8.64
CA ALA A 115 18.82 27.12 -7.80
C ALA A 115 18.74 26.23 -6.56
N LEU A 116 18.44 26.80 -5.40
CA LEU A 116 18.17 26.12 -4.15
C LEU A 116 16.68 26.26 -3.83
N VAL A 117 16.03 25.12 -3.54
CA VAL A 117 14.64 25.12 -3.07
C VAL A 117 14.65 24.90 -1.55
N GLU A 118 14.19 25.91 -0.83
CA GLU A 118 13.86 25.81 0.60
C GLU A 118 12.37 25.49 0.72
N CYS A 119 12.01 24.47 1.46
CA CYS A 119 10.61 24.10 1.68
C CYS A 119 10.41 23.52 3.08
N ASP A 120 9.15 23.47 3.49
CA ASP A 120 8.74 22.81 4.72
C ASP A 120 9.21 21.36 4.76
N LEU A 121 9.36 20.83 5.98
CA LEU A 121 9.52 19.40 6.17
C LEU A 121 8.29 18.66 5.63
N PRO A 122 8.44 17.39 5.21
CA PRO A 122 7.32 16.58 4.73
C PRO A 122 6.14 16.62 5.69
N ASN A 123 4.94 16.91 5.18
CA ASN A 123 3.72 17.02 5.97
C ASN A 123 2.50 16.45 5.24
N GLN A 124 1.46 16.10 5.99
CA GLN A 124 0.25 15.45 5.49
C GLN A 124 -0.72 16.39 4.75
N LYS A 125 -0.53 17.71 4.82
CA LYS A 125 -1.48 18.69 4.25
C LYS A 125 -1.32 18.75 2.73
N LEU A 126 -2.28 18.19 1.97
CA LEU A 126 -2.22 18.08 0.51
C LEU A 126 -2.20 19.45 -0.21
N GLU A 127 -2.97 20.41 0.29
CA GLU A 127 -3.10 21.71 -0.35
C GLU A 127 -2.12 22.77 0.17
N HIS A 128 -1.43 22.46 1.26
CA HIS A 128 -0.49 23.38 1.90
C HIS A 128 0.94 23.03 1.50
N PHE A 129 1.62 23.99 0.93
CA PHE A 129 3.05 23.92 0.64
C PHE A 129 3.61 25.33 0.75
N ASP A 130 4.55 25.54 1.64
CA ASP A 130 5.28 26.77 1.81
C ASP A 130 6.75 26.52 1.54
N GLY A 131 7.33 27.38 0.72
CA GLY A 131 8.73 27.29 0.36
C GLY A 131 9.18 28.52 -0.39
N ALA A 132 10.44 28.52 -0.79
CA ALA A 132 11.02 29.52 -1.64
C ALA A 132 12.07 28.92 -2.57
N LEU A 133 12.16 29.45 -3.78
CA LEU A 133 13.27 29.17 -4.68
C LEU A 133 14.27 30.34 -4.57
N LEU A 134 15.53 29.98 -4.30
CA LEU A 134 16.65 30.91 -4.19
C LEU A 134 17.52 30.76 -5.42
N GLN A 135 17.65 31.83 -6.21
CA GLN A 135 18.51 31.86 -7.39
C GLN A 135 19.04 33.28 -7.62
N GLY A 136 20.33 33.41 -7.84
CA GLY A 136 20.96 34.71 -8.14
C GLY A 136 20.80 35.76 -7.04
N GLY A 137 20.53 35.40 -5.79
CA GLY A 137 20.24 36.30 -4.68
C GLY A 137 18.78 36.69 -4.53
N GLU A 138 17.92 36.32 -5.46
CA GLU A 138 16.47 36.51 -5.36
C GLU A 138 15.80 35.34 -4.63
N ARG A 139 14.80 35.68 -3.81
CA ARG A 139 13.97 34.70 -3.08
C ARG A 139 12.53 34.75 -3.58
N ILE A 140 12.11 33.73 -4.30
CA ILE A 140 10.80 33.66 -4.93
C ILE A 140 9.92 32.76 -4.08
N PRO A 141 8.80 33.23 -3.53
CA PRO A 141 7.90 32.41 -2.71
C PRO A 141 7.20 31.34 -3.55
N LEU A 142 7.07 30.14 -2.95
CA LEU A 142 6.37 28.99 -3.52
C LEU A 142 5.17 28.63 -2.64
N HIS A 143 4.06 28.31 -3.27
CA HIS A 143 2.79 28.01 -2.60
C HIS A 143 2.19 26.70 -3.10
N GLY A 144 1.12 26.22 -2.48
CA GLY A 144 0.43 24.98 -2.86
C GLY A 144 -0.03 24.90 -4.33
N LYS A 145 -0.14 26.04 -5.04
CA LYS A 145 -0.44 26.05 -6.49
C LYS A 145 0.78 25.74 -7.37
N ASN A 146 1.99 25.80 -6.82
CA ASN A 146 3.23 25.55 -7.55
C ASN A 146 3.69 24.10 -7.43
N ILE A 147 3.04 23.29 -6.58
CA ILE A 147 3.41 21.89 -6.36
C ILE A 147 2.55 20.94 -7.19
N LEU A 148 3.20 19.95 -7.77
CA LEU A 148 2.59 18.79 -8.44
C LEU A 148 2.75 17.59 -7.53
N LEU A 149 1.64 16.97 -7.13
CA LEU A 149 1.65 15.86 -6.18
C LEU A 149 1.84 14.52 -6.88
N ARG A 150 2.53 13.61 -6.22
CA ARG A 150 2.66 12.20 -6.65
C ARG A 150 1.29 11.59 -6.88
N GLY A 151 1.17 10.75 -7.92
CA GLY A 151 -0.06 10.05 -8.27
C GLY A 151 -1.07 10.87 -9.06
N CYS A 152 -0.89 12.20 -9.18
CA CYS A 152 -1.65 13.01 -10.12
C CYS A 152 -1.21 12.71 -11.55
N GLN A 153 -2.07 12.99 -12.51
CA GLN A 153 -1.76 12.82 -13.93
C GLN A 153 -1.78 14.17 -14.65
N LEU A 154 -0.75 14.44 -15.46
CA LEU A 154 -0.72 15.65 -16.29
C LEU A 154 -1.76 15.54 -17.41
N ARG A 155 -2.58 16.58 -17.62
CA ARG A 155 -3.61 16.66 -18.63
C ARG A 155 -3.59 18.01 -19.35
N ASN A 156 -4.06 18.03 -20.59
CA ASN A 156 -4.20 19.25 -21.42
C ASN A 156 -2.95 20.15 -21.45
N THR A 157 -1.78 19.55 -21.25
CA THR A 157 -0.48 20.22 -21.22
C THR A 157 0.50 19.28 -21.87
N GLU A 158 1.23 19.74 -22.87
CA GLU A 158 2.11 18.88 -23.65
C GLU A 158 3.25 18.30 -22.77
N TRP A 159 3.89 19.18 -21.99
CA TRP A 159 4.92 18.81 -21.03
C TRP A 159 4.96 19.80 -19.86
N CYS A 160 5.44 19.33 -18.75
CA CYS A 160 5.73 20.12 -17.54
C CYS A 160 7.06 19.67 -16.96
N ARG A 161 7.87 20.60 -16.47
CA ARG A 161 9.13 20.34 -15.78
C ARG A 161 9.04 20.78 -14.33
N GLY A 162 9.58 19.97 -13.45
CA GLY A 162 9.61 20.26 -12.02
C GLY A 162 10.82 19.67 -11.34
N VAL A 163 11.22 20.28 -10.23
CA VAL A 163 12.24 19.74 -9.33
C VAL A 163 11.58 18.91 -8.23
N VAL A 164 12.13 17.77 -7.97
CA VAL A 164 11.65 16.82 -6.93
C VAL A 164 11.97 17.38 -5.55
N VAL A 165 10.95 17.48 -4.68
CA VAL A 165 11.10 17.95 -3.30
C VAL A 165 10.86 16.85 -2.28
N TYR A 166 9.90 15.94 -2.52
CA TYR A 166 9.65 14.78 -1.65
C TYR A 166 9.53 13.51 -2.48
N THR A 167 10.10 12.40 -1.97
CA THR A 167 10.09 11.09 -2.63
C THR A 167 9.61 9.98 -1.69
N GLY A 168 9.21 8.85 -2.23
CA GLY A 168 8.87 7.65 -1.47
C GLY A 168 7.81 7.89 -0.39
N ARG A 169 8.12 7.57 0.84
CA ARG A 169 7.23 7.71 2.00
C ARG A 169 7.00 9.15 2.44
N GLU A 170 7.89 10.06 2.07
CA GLU A 170 7.82 11.47 2.40
C GLU A 170 6.87 12.26 1.49
N THR A 171 6.38 11.65 0.41
CA THR A 171 5.38 12.29 -0.45
C THR A 171 4.07 12.49 0.30
N LYS A 172 3.41 13.61 0.05
CA LYS A 172 2.17 14.00 0.76
C LYS A 172 1.08 12.94 0.68
N ILE A 173 0.97 12.23 -0.45
CA ILE A 173 0.01 11.13 -0.60
C ILE A 173 0.35 9.94 0.31
N GLN A 174 1.61 9.58 0.42
CA GLN A 174 2.03 8.45 1.25
C GLN A 174 1.91 8.76 2.75
N MET A 175 2.17 10.00 3.15
CA MET A 175 1.97 10.44 4.52
C MET A 175 0.48 10.48 4.94
N ASN A 176 -0.43 10.67 3.97
CA ASN A 176 -1.88 10.58 4.19
C ASN A 176 -2.41 9.14 4.08
N ALA A 177 -1.64 8.21 3.51
CA ALA A 177 -2.03 6.82 3.44
C ALA A 177 -2.05 6.24 4.86
N ALA A 178 -3.23 5.95 5.39
CA ALA A 178 -3.36 5.19 6.63
C ALA A 178 -2.75 3.81 6.42
N GLU A 179 -2.06 3.28 7.43
CA GLU A 179 -1.64 1.88 7.41
C GLU A 179 -2.90 1.01 7.19
N PRO A 180 -2.92 0.18 6.14
CA PRO A 180 -4.10 -0.64 5.88
C PRO A 180 -4.29 -1.62 7.04
N ALA A 181 -5.39 -1.49 7.77
CA ALA A 181 -5.77 -2.46 8.77
C ALA A 181 -5.87 -3.85 8.11
N PRO A 182 -5.35 -4.91 8.75
CA PRO A 182 -5.47 -6.26 8.22
C PRO A 182 -6.95 -6.59 8.00
N LYS A 183 -7.31 -6.95 6.77
CA LYS A 183 -8.67 -7.38 6.42
C LYS A 183 -8.90 -8.77 7.02
N SER A 184 -9.36 -8.81 8.26
CA SER A 184 -9.74 -10.06 8.94
C SER A 184 -11.19 -10.00 9.39
N SER A 185 -11.89 -11.13 9.26
CA SER A 185 -13.25 -11.28 9.80
C SER A 185 -13.26 -11.10 11.32
N SER A 186 -14.33 -10.54 11.84
CA SER A 186 -14.57 -10.42 13.28
C SER A 186 -14.65 -11.79 13.99
N LEU A 187 -14.92 -12.86 13.28
CA LEU A 187 -14.97 -14.24 13.77
C LEU A 187 -13.59 -14.86 13.99
N LYS A 188 -12.59 -14.50 13.18
CA LYS A 188 -11.26 -15.09 13.25
C LYS A 188 -10.61 -15.00 14.64
N PRO A 189 -10.51 -13.81 15.28
CA PRO A 189 -9.91 -13.71 16.62
C PRO A 189 -10.70 -14.50 17.69
N TYR A 190 -12.00 -14.68 17.50
CA TYR A 190 -12.80 -15.50 18.39
C TYR A 190 -12.44 -16.98 18.25
N VAL A 191 -12.39 -17.48 17.02
CA VAL A 191 -12.02 -18.89 16.72
C VAL A 191 -10.60 -19.18 17.18
N ASP A 192 -9.66 -18.28 16.94
CA ASP A 192 -8.26 -18.43 17.39
C ASP A 192 -8.17 -18.52 18.91
N ARG A 193 -8.94 -17.72 19.64
CA ARG A 193 -8.98 -17.73 21.10
C ARG A 193 -9.58 -19.06 21.61
N GLU A 194 -10.70 -19.52 21.05
CA GLU A 194 -11.32 -20.78 21.47
C GLU A 194 -10.43 -21.99 21.14
N THR A 195 -9.73 -21.94 20.01
CA THR A 195 -8.74 -22.98 19.65
C THR A 195 -7.59 -23.00 20.68
N LEU A 196 -7.12 -21.84 21.12
CA LEU A 196 -6.10 -21.75 22.17
C LEU A 196 -6.61 -22.30 23.50
N HIS A 197 -7.88 -22.04 23.88
CA HIS A 197 -8.49 -22.60 25.09
C HIS A 197 -8.52 -24.12 25.04
N VAL A 198 -8.96 -24.71 23.92
CA VAL A 198 -8.98 -26.17 23.72
C VAL A 198 -7.56 -26.74 23.87
N LEU A 199 -6.57 -26.09 23.26
CA LEU A 199 -5.16 -26.51 23.37
C LEU A 199 -4.66 -26.46 24.83
N CYS A 200 -4.97 -25.40 25.56
CA CYS A 200 -4.62 -25.28 26.98
C CYS A 200 -5.27 -26.39 27.84
N VAL A 201 -6.55 -26.69 27.59
CA VAL A 201 -7.24 -27.80 28.26
C VAL A 201 -6.59 -29.14 27.92
N GLN A 202 -6.25 -29.38 26.65
CA GLN A 202 -5.57 -30.58 26.20
C GLN A 202 -4.23 -30.77 26.90
N VAL A 203 -3.40 -29.74 26.95
CA VAL A 203 -2.11 -29.78 27.65
C VAL A 203 -2.29 -30.02 29.14
N GLY A 204 -3.25 -29.32 29.78
CA GLY A 204 -3.57 -29.51 31.20
C GLY A 204 -4.06 -30.93 31.51
N CYS A 205 -4.95 -31.47 30.73
CA CYS A 205 -5.38 -32.87 30.86
C CYS A 205 -4.25 -33.86 30.65
N GLY A 206 -3.41 -33.64 29.64
CA GLY A 206 -2.22 -34.48 29.40
C GLY A 206 -1.25 -34.48 30.56
N MET A 207 -1.01 -33.33 31.20
CA MET A 207 -0.19 -33.24 32.41
C MET A 207 -0.83 -33.99 33.60
N LEU A 208 -2.10 -33.73 33.88
CA LEU A 208 -2.80 -34.39 34.99
C LEU A 208 -2.82 -35.91 34.85
N LEU A 209 -3.11 -36.43 33.65
CA LEU A 209 -3.15 -37.85 33.37
C LEU A 209 -1.76 -38.50 33.39
N SER A 210 -0.73 -37.78 32.95
CA SER A 210 0.64 -38.30 32.97
C SER A 210 1.20 -38.48 34.38
N VAL A 211 0.77 -37.62 35.34
CA VAL A 211 1.16 -37.72 36.74
C VAL A 211 0.28 -38.67 37.52
N GLY A 212 -1.05 -38.69 37.22
CA GLY A 212 -2.01 -39.51 37.93
C GLY A 212 -2.09 -40.99 37.53
N SER A 213 -1.45 -41.37 36.42
CA SER A 213 -1.46 -42.77 35.99
C SER A 213 -0.35 -43.59 36.68
N ASP A 214 -0.72 -44.61 37.41
CA ASP A 214 0.20 -45.54 38.07
C ASP A 214 1.18 -46.19 37.08
N VAL A 215 2.39 -46.41 37.53
CA VAL A 215 3.50 -46.95 36.72
C VAL A 215 3.18 -48.38 36.24
N GLU A 216 2.38 -49.16 36.99
CA GLU A 216 2.01 -50.52 36.66
C GLU A 216 1.25 -50.67 35.33
N ASN A 217 0.44 -49.72 34.94
CA ASN A 217 -0.31 -49.78 33.68
C ASN A 217 0.55 -49.52 32.43
N MET A 218 1.79 -49.09 32.57
CA MET A 218 2.67 -48.79 31.44
C MET A 218 3.35 -50.03 30.85
N TYR A 219 3.48 -51.09 31.60
CA TYR A 219 4.01 -52.36 31.08
C TYR A 219 3.20 -52.91 29.89
N PHE A 220 1.95 -52.53 29.78
CA PHE A 220 1.11 -52.90 28.65
C PHE A 220 1.46 -52.18 27.34
N ILE A 221 2.09 -51.02 27.43
CA ILE A 221 2.41 -50.20 26.26
C ILE A 221 3.85 -50.43 25.79
N LEU A 222 4.81 -50.70 26.70
CA LEU A 222 6.24 -50.77 26.41
C LEU A 222 6.84 -52.19 26.35
N GLY A 223 6.07 -53.25 26.66
CA GLY A 223 6.56 -54.65 26.72
C GLY A 223 7.23 -54.98 28.06
N GLN A 224 7.12 -56.25 28.46
CA GLN A 224 7.50 -56.72 29.81
C GLN A 224 9.01 -56.83 30.09
N ASP A 225 9.88 -56.48 29.13
CA ASP A 225 11.33 -56.84 29.19
C ASP A 225 12.29 -55.64 29.35
N GLU A 226 11.79 -54.44 29.62
CA GLU A 226 12.70 -53.28 29.79
C GLU A 226 12.92 -52.91 31.27
N GLU A 227 14.19 -52.60 31.60
CA GLU A 227 14.63 -52.13 32.92
C GLU A 227 13.84 -50.89 33.39
N PRO A 228 13.66 -50.70 34.71
CA PRO A 228 12.89 -49.58 35.26
C PRO A 228 13.50 -48.25 34.88
N GLN A 229 12.90 -47.58 33.94
CA GLN A 229 13.26 -46.23 33.50
C GLN A 229 12.95 -45.22 34.62
N SER A 230 13.66 -44.06 34.62
CA SER A 230 13.40 -43.03 35.62
C SER A 230 11.94 -42.56 35.57
N PRO A 231 11.26 -42.36 36.72
CA PRO A 231 9.85 -41.93 36.79
C PRO A 231 9.59 -40.68 35.96
N ALA A 232 10.55 -39.78 35.83
CA ALA A 232 10.43 -38.58 35.04
C ALA A 232 10.38 -38.84 33.53
N LEU A 233 11.12 -39.82 33.01
CA LEU A 233 11.07 -40.20 31.60
C LEU A 233 9.73 -40.88 31.27
N VAL A 234 9.24 -41.69 32.17
CA VAL A 234 7.94 -42.36 32.08
C VAL A 234 6.81 -41.30 31.99
N ALA A 235 6.79 -40.36 32.90
CA ALA A 235 5.80 -39.28 32.89
C ALA A 235 5.88 -38.43 31.58
N PHE A 236 7.08 -38.19 31.11
CA PHE A 236 7.29 -37.45 29.83
C PHE A 236 6.73 -38.23 28.62
N LEU A 237 7.02 -39.51 28.51
CA LEU A 237 6.48 -40.36 27.42
C LEU A 237 4.96 -40.49 27.48
N LYS A 238 4.37 -40.64 28.67
CA LYS A 238 2.94 -40.65 28.89
C LYS A 238 2.27 -39.34 28.49
N PHE A 239 2.89 -38.23 28.87
CA PHE A 239 2.41 -36.89 28.47
C PHE A 239 2.28 -36.79 26.95
N TRP A 240 3.31 -37.17 26.19
CA TRP A 240 3.26 -37.13 24.74
C TRP A 240 2.25 -38.10 24.15
N SER A 241 2.09 -39.29 24.74
CA SER A 241 1.07 -40.24 24.33
C SER A 241 -0.34 -39.65 24.50
N PHE A 242 -0.63 -39.02 25.64
CA PHE A 242 -1.91 -38.34 25.84
C PHE A 242 -2.12 -37.17 24.89
N ILE A 243 -1.10 -36.37 24.61
CA ILE A 243 -1.20 -35.31 23.62
C ILE A 243 -1.57 -35.84 22.24
N ILE A 244 -0.99 -36.98 21.81
CA ILE A 244 -1.31 -37.63 20.53
C ILE A 244 -2.75 -38.16 20.54
N ILE A 245 -3.20 -38.81 21.61
CA ILE A 245 -4.57 -39.32 21.74
C ILE A 245 -5.59 -38.18 21.69
N PHE A 246 -5.28 -37.06 22.34
CA PHE A 246 -6.15 -35.88 22.39
C PHE A 246 -6.03 -34.96 21.16
N THR A 247 -5.19 -35.27 20.16
CA THR A 247 -5.05 -34.49 18.94
C THR A 247 -6.39 -34.27 18.22
N ASN A 248 -7.30 -35.20 18.32
CA ASN A 248 -8.65 -35.12 17.72
C ASN A 248 -9.57 -34.07 18.39
N PHE A 249 -9.25 -33.61 19.61
CA PHE A 249 -10.02 -32.51 20.26
C PHE A 249 -9.80 -31.15 19.58
N VAL A 250 -8.66 -30.96 18.94
CA VAL A 250 -8.43 -29.76 18.13
C VAL A 250 -9.09 -29.97 16.77
N PRO A 251 -10.13 -29.18 16.42
CA PRO A 251 -10.92 -29.46 15.22
C PRO A 251 -10.23 -28.91 13.97
N ILE A 252 -9.02 -29.41 13.66
CA ILE A 252 -8.23 -28.95 12.50
C ILE A 252 -9.00 -29.14 11.20
N SER A 253 -9.73 -30.24 11.06
CA SER A 253 -10.57 -30.49 9.89
C SER A 253 -11.69 -29.46 9.71
N LEU A 254 -12.30 -29.03 10.82
CA LEU A 254 -13.31 -27.97 10.81
C LEU A 254 -12.71 -26.62 10.34
N LEU A 255 -11.54 -26.26 10.84
CA LEU A 255 -10.86 -25.02 10.44
C LEU A 255 -10.53 -25.02 8.94
N ILE A 256 -9.99 -26.13 8.43
CA ILE A 256 -9.69 -26.28 7.00
C ILE A 256 -10.99 -26.22 6.17
N THR A 257 -12.05 -26.86 6.63
CA THR A 257 -13.35 -26.83 5.93
C THR A 257 -13.93 -25.42 5.88
N LEU A 258 -13.87 -24.66 6.96
CA LEU A 258 -14.31 -23.27 7.00
C LEU A 258 -13.53 -22.42 6.00
N ASP A 259 -12.21 -22.55 5.94
CA ASP A 259 -11.39 -21.83 4.97
C ASP A 259 -11.74 -22.20 3.52
N MET A 260 -11.99 -23.48 3.26
CA MET A 260 -12.44 -23.93 1.93
C MET A 260 -13.81 -23.34 1.56
N VAL A 261 -14.75 -23.34 2.49
CA VAL A 261 -16.11 -22.77 2.27
C VAL A 261 -16.01 -21.27 1.94
N LYS A 262 -15.16 -20.52 2.65
CA LYS A 262 -14.91 -19.09 2.36
C LYS A 262 -14.42 -18.86 0.92
N VAL A 263 -13.49 -19.70 0.46
CA VAL A 263 -12.97 -19.62 -0.92
C VAL A 263 -14.07 -19.92 -1.94
N PHE A 264 -14.93 -20.90 -1.69
CA PHE A 264 -16.06 -21.19 -2.58
C PHE A 264 -17.08 -20.05 -2.58
N GLN A 265 -17.43 -19.51 -1.43
CA GLN A 265 -18.34 -18.36 -1.32
C GLN A 265 -17.81 -17.14 -2.09
N SER A 266 -16.53 -16.83 -1.96
CA SER A 266 -15.88 -15.76 -2.73
C SER A 266 -16.02 -15.97 -4.24
N LYS A 267 -15.85 -17.20 -4.73
CA LYS A 267 -16.08 -17.52 -6.14
C LYS A 267 -17.53 -17.37 -6.56
N PHE A 268 -18.49 -17.76 -5.73
CA PHE A 268 -19.92 -17.58 -6.05
C PHE A 268 -20.30 -16.12 -6.17
N ILE A 269 -19.76 -15.26 -5.29
CA ILE A 269 -19.96 -13.81 -5.37
C ILE A 269 -19.33 -13.26 -6.66
N ALA A 270 -18.10 -13.68 -7.00
CA ALA A 270 -17.42 -13.24 -8.23
C ALA A 270 -18.14 -13.71 -9.52
N TRP A 271 -18.85 -14.82 -9.48
CA TRP A 271 -19.61 -15.36 -10.63
C TRP A 271 -21.02 -14.79 -10.74
N ASP A 272 -21.49 -14.06 -9.74
CA ASP A 272 -22.82 -13.47 -9.77
C ASP A 272 -22.88 -12.32 -10.80
N ARG A 273 -23.74 -12.49 -11.81
CA ARG A 273 -23.93 -11.51 -12.88
C ARG A 273 -24.60 -10.21 -12.42
N GLN A 274 -25.22 -10.21 -11.25
CA GLN A 274 -25.83 -9.02 -10.67
C GLN A 274 -24.82 -8.16 -9.91
N MET A 275 -23.64 -8.70 -9.61
CA MET A 275 -22.55 -7.96 -8.99
C MET A 275 -21.58 -7.39 -10.02
N TYR A 276 -20.96 -6.27 -9.69
CA TYR A 276 -20.03 -5.59 -10.60
C TYR A 276 -18.76 -6.43 -10.81
N HIS A 277 -18.33 -6.57 -12.07
CA HIS A 277 -17.27 -7.50 -12.50
C HIS A 277 -15.88 -7.27 -11.92
N GLU A 278 -15.63 -6.14 -11.25
CA GLU A 278 -14.33 -5.80 -10.70
C GLU A 278 -14.23 -5.96 -9.18
N ALA A 279 -15.22 -6.54 -8.54
CA ALA A 279 -15.15 -6.84 -7.11
C ALA A 279 -14.05 -7.90 -6.85
N ARG A 280 -12.83 -7.44 -6.65
CA ARG A 280 -11.73 -8.26 -6.12
C ARG A 280 -12.03 -8.53 -4.66
N GLU A 281 -12.57 -9.69 -4.38
CA GLU A 281 -13.03 -10.04 -3.05
C GLU A 281 -11.90 -10.59 -2.20
N SER A 282 -11.87 -10.09 -0.97
CA SER A 282 -11.20 -10.77 0.12
C SER A 282 -12.14 -11.84 0.66
N SER A 283 -11.82 -13.12 0.46
CA SER A 283 -12.59 -14.25 1.01
C SER A 283 -12.69 -14.23 2.54
N GLU A 284 -11.90 -13.42 3.22
CA GLU A 284 -11.89 -13.31 4.67
C GLU A 284 -13.06 -12.51 5.24
N LEU A 285 -13.67 -11.62 4.45
CA LEU A 285 -14.76 -10.74 4.89
C LEU A 285 -16.15 -11.28 4.59
N ASN A 286 -16.28 -12.42 3.92
CA ASN A 286 -17.59 -12.98 3.51
C ASN A 286 -18.50 -13.23 4.71
N GLU A 287 -17.95 -13.65 5.84
CA GLU A 287 -18.70 -13.91 7.07
C GLU A 287 -19.34 -12.65 7.66
N ASP A 288 -18.71 -11.49 7.46
CA ASP A 288 -19.21 -10.22 7.99
C ASP A 288 -20.37 -9.67 7.16
N LEU A 289 -20.55 -10.10 5.90
CA LEU A 289 -21.63 -9.62 5.02
C LEU A 289 -23.03 -9.81 5.63
N GLY A 290 -23.28 -10.96 6.27
CA GLY A 290 -24.54 -11.25 6.94
C GLY A 290 -24.76 -10.48 8.25
N ARG A 291 -23.76 -9.78 8.78
CA ARG A 291 -23.79 -9.04 10.05
C ARG A 291 -23.85 -7.53 9.86
N VAL A 292 -23.76 -7.05 8.64
CA VAL A 292 -23.79 -5.61 8.33
C VAL A 292 -25.12 -5.01 8.73
N LYS A 293 -25.10 -4.01 9.62
CA LYS A 293 -26.27 -3.25 10.07
C LYS A 293 -26.31 -1.85 9.47
N HIS A 294 -25.14 -1.26 9.22
CA HIS A 294 -25.01 0.10 8.70
C HIS A 294 -23.96 0.10 7.60
N ILE A 295 -24.25 0.81 6.51
CA ILE A 295 -23.35 1.01 5.39
C ILE A 295 -23.06 2.50 5.29
N PHE A 296 -21.80 2.88 5.43
CA PHE A 296 -21.30 4.24 5.18
C PHE A 296 -20.56 4.18 3.85
N SER A 297 -21.05 4.92 2.87
CA SER A 297 -20.45 4.92 1.54
C SER A 297 -20.10 6.32 1.10
N ASP A 298 -18.91 6.47 0.50
CA ASP A 298 -18.57 7.68 -0.23
C ASP A 298 -19.44 7.76 -1.51
N LYS A 299 -19.74 9.00 -1.92
CA LYS A 299 -20.56 9.22 -3.12
C LYS A 299 -19.72 9.09 -4.39
N THR A 300 -18.58 9.75 -4.42
CA THR A 300 -17.80 9.96 -5.63
C THR A 300 -16.94 8.74 -5.96
N GLY A 301 -17.14 8.14 -7.13
CA GLY A 301 -16.42 6.92 -7.54
C GLY A 301 -16.95 5.62 -6.94
N THR A 302 -17.82 5.67 -5.92
CA THR A 302 -18.45 4.50 -5.29
C THR A 302 -19.92 4.38 -5.69
N LEU A 303 -20.74 5.40 -5.38
CA LEU A 303 -22.17 5.45 -5.78
C LEU A 303 -22.37 6.04 -7.18
N THR A 304 -21.35 6.69 -7.71
CA THR A 304 -21.35 7.31 -9.05
C THR A 304 -20.09 6.92 -9.80
N CYS A 305 -20.22 6.79 -11.14
CA CYS A 305 -19.08 6.49 -12.02
C CYS A 305 -18.27 7.73 -12.42
N ASN A 306 -18.41 8.85 -11.75
CA ASN A 306 -17.73 10.12 -12.06
C ASN A 306 -17.90 10.60 -13.51
N ASN A 307 -18.93 10.14 -14.21
CA ASN A 307 -19.19 10.50 -15.59
C ASN A 307 -20.27 11.57 -15.63
N MET A 308 -19.89 12.81 -15.96
CA MET A 308 -20.78 13.97 -16.02
C MET A 308 -21.42 14.05 -17.41
N ASN A 309 -22.65 13.57 -17.54
CA ASN A 309 -23.43 13.70 -18.78
C ASN A 309 -24.34 14.92 -18.69
N PHE A 310 -24.22 15.81 -19.66
CA PHE A 310 -25.14 16.94 -19.80
C PHE A 310 -26.54 16.41 -20.11
N ARG A 311 -27.55 16.79 -19.34
CA ARG A 311 -28.94 16.38 -19.52
C ARG A 311 -29.80 17.51 -20.05
N LYS A 312 -29.77 18.67 -19.43
CA LYS A 312 -30.54 19.85 -19.85
C LYS A 312 -30.06 21.12 -19.15
N CYS A 313 -30.27 22.24 -19.78
CA CYS A 313 -30.15 23.58 -19.24
C CYS A 313 -31.52 24.25 -19.19
N ARG A 314 -31.78 25.05 -18.15
CA ARG A 314 -32.99 25.87 -18.01
C ARG A 314 -32.59 27.32 -17.93
#